data_15a137704bdfd23ececdcf33935552e1
#
_entry.id   15a137704bdfd23ececdcf33935552e1
#
_cell.length_a   1.000
_cell.length_b   1.000
_cell.length_c   1.000
_cell.angle_alpha   90.00
_cell.angle_beta   90.00
_cell.angle_gamma   90.00
#
_symmetry.space_group_name_H-M   'P 1'
#
loop_
_entity.id
_entity.type
_entity.pdbx_description
1 polymer ?
#
loop_
_entity_poly.entity_id
_entity_poly.type
_entity_poly.pdbx_seq_one_letter_code
_entity_poly.pdbx_strand_id
1 'polypeptide(L)'
;MRLTKDQIEGIETASSLVEGLEMISELFPGKVVFSSSLGQEDQVITDAIFKNDLPIKIFTLDTGRLFSESYELLERTTARYKKPIRVYFPEASDVEEFVTTKGVNSFYESVENRKECCNIRKVKPLNRALHGADVWITGVRAEQTDSRKEMQVIEWLEDKQLYKFNPMLHWTYAEVVDYLKEFYVPYNPLHDKGFISIGCAPCTRAVEPGEDPRAGRWWWETSQKECGLHMQEVTQPNDFNANPVN
;
A
#
# COMPACT_ATOMS: atom_id res chain seq x y z
N MET A 1 -0.65 22.39 3.46
CA MET A 1 -1.27 23.27 2.40
C MET A 1 -2.47 22.54 1.84
N ARG A 2 -3.61 23.22 1.56
CA ARG A 2 -4.73 22.61 0.85
C ARG A 2 -4.64 22.95 -0.63
N LEU A 3 -4.88 21.97 -1.50
CA LEU A 3 -4.93 22.15 -2.94
C LEU A 3 -6.18 22.95 -3.34
N THR A 4 -6.07 23.78 -4.37
CA THR A 4 -7.20 24.43 -5.04
C THR A 4 -7.94 23.42 -5.92
N LYS A 5 -9.17 23.75 -6.35
CA LYS A 5 -9.93 22.89 -7.28
C LYS A 5 -9.19 22.70 -8.60
N ASP A 6 -8.60 23.74 -9.15
CA ASP A 6 -7.86 23.71 -10.42
C ASP A 6 -6.61 22.81 -10.32
N GLN A 7 -5.94 22.80 -9.16
CA GLN A 7 -4.80 21.90 -8.91
C GLN A 7 -5.24 20.44 -8.81
N ILE A 8 -6.36 20.16 -8.15
CA ILE A 8 -6.93 18.80 -8.07
C ILE A 8 -7.30 18.32 -9.47
N GLU A 9 -8.06 19.12 -10.23
CA GLU A 9 -8.47 18.79 -11.60
C GLU A 9 -7.25 18.57 -12.52
N GLY A 10 -6.22 19.41 -12.40
CA GLY A 10 -4.97 19.21 -13.16
C GLY A 10 -4.30 17.87 -12.86
N ILE A 11 -4.23 17.47 -11.57
CA ILE A 11 -3.65 16.19 -11.17
C ILE A 11 -4.51 15.01 -11.67
N GLU A 12 -5.84 15.11 -11.57
CA GLU A 12 -6.80 14.07 -12.00
C GLU A 12 -6.80 13.87 -13.51
N THR A 13 -6.52 14.93 -14.29
CA THR A 13 -6.52 14.93 -15.76
C THR A 13 -5.11 14.86 -16.36
N ALA A 14 -4.08 14.57 -15.54
CA ALA A 14 -2.72 14.42 -16.03
C ALA A 14 -2.64 13.38 -17.15
N SER A 15 -1.96 13.73 -18.25
CA SER A 15 -1.91 12.92 -19.47
C SER A 15 -1.06 11.65 -19.34
N SER A 16 -0.25 11.57 -18.29
CA SER A 16 0.61 10.43 -18.00
C SER A 16 0.90 10.27 -16.50
N LEU A 17 1.33 9.06 -16.12
CA LEU A 17 1.78 8.78 -14.75
C LEU A 17 2.91 9.73 -14.32
N VAL A 18 3.88 9.99 -15.20
CA VAL A 18 5.03 10.85 -14.91
C VAL A 18 4.58 12.28 -14.67
N GLU A 19 3.72 12.83 -15.52
CA GLU A 19 3.19 14.19 -15.36
C GLU A 19 2.46 14.38 -14.02
N GLY A 20 1.60 13.42 -13.64
CA GLY A 20 0.92 13.48 -12.33
C GLY A 20 1.88 13.46 -11.15
N LEU A 21 2.95 12.64 -11.24
CA LEU A 21 4.00 12.58 -10.22
C LEU A 21 4.85 13.85 -10.17
N GLU A 22 5.16 14.46 -11.31
CA GLU A 22 5.85 15.76 -11.41
C GLU A 22 5.04 16.86 -10.76
N MET A 23 3.77 17.03 -11.17
CA MET A 23 2.87 18.04 -10.63
C MET A 23 2.78 17.96 -9.10
N ILE A 24 2.59 16.76 -8.55
CA ILE A 24 2.46 16.59 -7.09
C ILE A 24 3.77 16.88 -6.36
N SER A 25 4.93 16.54 -6.96
CA SER A 25 6.24 16.82 -6.37
C SER A 25 6.63 18.30 -6.40
N GLU A 26 6.17 19.03 -7.40
CA GLU A 26 6.33 20.49 -7.49
C GLU A 26 5.46 21.24 -6.49
N LEU A 27 4.21 20.79 -6.30
CA LEU A 27 3.28 21.39 -5.35
C LEU A 27 3.68 21.14 -3.89
N PHE A 28 4.35 20.03 -3.61
CA PHE A 28 4.76 19.63 -2.25
C PHE A 28 6.26 19.27 -2.17
N PRO A 29 7.18 20.22 -2.38
CA PRO A 29 8.61 19.95 -2.49
C PRO A 29 9.16 19.30 -1.21
N GLY A 30 9.75 18.10 -1.37
CA GLY A 30 10.36 17.33 -0.29
C GLY A 30 9.39 16.69 0.71
N LYS A 31 8.06 16.82 0.47
CA LYS A 31 6.98 16.35 1.34
C LYS A 31 6.17 15.18 0.74
N VAL A 32 6.56 14.69 -0.41
CA VAL A 32 5.91 13.58 -1.09
C VAL A 32 6.65 12.27 -0.78
N VAL A 33 5.89 11.27 -0.37
CA VAL A 33 6.41 9.92 -0.10
C VAL A 33 5.59 8.88 -0.86
N PHE A 34 6.24 7.82 -1.30
CA PHE A 34 5.59 6.67 -1.94
C PHE A 34 5.82 5.41 -1.11
N SER A 35 4.74 4.72 -0.76
CA SER A 35 4.80 3.42 -0.08
C SER A 35 4.78 2.29 -1.10
N SER A 36 5.90 1.60 -1.29
CA SER A 36 5.97 0.43 -2.15
C SER A 36 5.76 -0.85 -1.34
N SER A 37 4.79 -1.66 -1.75
CA SER A 37 4.64 -3.04 -1.28
C SER A 37 5.48 -4.02 -2.10
N LEU A 38 6.24 -3.54 -3.07
CA LEU A 38 6.96 -4.31 -4.09
C LEU A 38 6.01 -5.11 -5.02
N GLY A 39 4.74 -4.71 -5.09
CA GLY A 39 3.78 -5.23 -6.06
C GLY A 39 4.06 -4.71 -7.48
N GLN A 40 3.38 -5.27 -8.48
CA GLN A 40 3.59 -4.90 -9.88
C GLN A 40 3.31 -3.41 -10.13
N GLU A 41 2.20 -2.89 -9.61
CA GLU A 41 1.84 -1.48 -9.71
C GLU A 41 2.90 -0.58 -9.05
N ASP A 42 3.38 -0.99 -7.88
CA ASP A 42 4.39 -0.22 -7.15
C ASP A 42 5.73 -0.20 -7.87
N GLN A 43 6.06 -1.26 -8.62
CA GLN A 43 7.26 -1.30 -9.45
C GLN A 43 7.15 -0.36 -10.67
N VAL A 44 5.96 -0.20 -11.26
CA VAL A 44 5.70 0.81 -12.30
C VAL A 44 5.93 2.22 -11.75
N ILE A 45 5.36 2.55 -10.59
CA ILE A 45 5.54 3.86 -9.95
C ILE A 45 7.01 4.07 -9.56
N THR A 46 7.68 3.04 -9.03
CA THR A 46 9.11 3.10 -8.69
C THR A 46 9.96 3.39 -9.92
N ASP A 47 9.69 2.73 -11.06
CA ASP A 47 10.38 2.97 -12.33
C ASP A 47 10.18 4.42 -12.80
N ALA A 48 8.94 4.91 -12.79
CA ALA A 48 8.61 6.28 -13.18
C ALA A 48 9.34 7.32 -12.31
N ILE A 49 9.36 7.13 -10.98
CA ILE A 49 10.04 8.03 -10.04
C ILE A 49 11.56 8.00 -10.28
N PHE A 50 12.15 6.83 -10.39
CA PHE A 50 13.59 6.69 -10.45
C PHE A 50 14.19 7.06 -11.81
N LYS A 51 13.52 6.74 -12.91
CA LYS A 51 13.98 7.12 -14.26
C LYS A 51 13.95 8.62 -14.51
N ASN A 52 12.96 9.30 -13.95
CA ASN A 52 12.77 10.73 -14.15
C ASN A 52 13.39 11.58 -13.02
N ASP A 53 14.18 10.96 -12.13
CA ASP A 53 14.84 11.66 -11.02
C ASP A 53 13.90 12.50 -10.14
N LEU A 54 12.63 12.07 -10.02
CA LEU A 54 11.64 12.82 -9.26
C LEU A 54 11.99 12.88 -7.76
N PRO A 55 11.81 14.03 -7.09
CA PRO A 55 12.19 14.23 -5.69
C PRO A 55 11.19 13.59 -4.71
N ILE A 56 10.78 12.35 -4.99
CA ILE A 56 9.83 11.57 -4.21
C ILE A 56 10.59 10.49 -3.45
N LYS A 57 10.40 10.43 -2.12
CA LYS A 57 11.04 9.43 -1.28
C LYS A 57 10.26 8.13 -1.31
N ILE A 58 10.90 7.02 -1.71
CA ILE A 58 10.28 5.69 -1.71
C ILE A 58 10.61 4.97 -0.41
N PHE A 59 9.60 4.34 0.17
CA PHE A 59 9.81 3.43 1.30
C PHE A 59 9.00 2.13 1.14
N THR A 60 9.44 1.10 1.83
CA THR A 60 8.72 -0.17 1.98
C THR A 60 8.61 -0.55 3.45
N LEU A 61 7.60 -1.38 3.76
CA LEU A 61 7.37 -1.92 5.11
C LEU A 61 7.83 -3.37 5.14
N ASP A 62 8.90 -3.64 5.86
CA ASP A 62 9.28 -5.02 6.16
C ASP A 62 8.57 -5.48 7.43
N THR A 63 7.66 -6.40 7.28
CA THR A 63 6.87 -6.96 8.38
C THR A 63 7.63 -8.01 9.19
N GLY A 64 8.85 -8.40 8.75
CA GLY A 64 9.60 -9.54 9.24
C GLY A 64 9.01 -10.90 8.82
N ARG A 65 8.05 -10.89 7.86
CA ARG A 65 7.34 -12.09 7.36
C ARG A 65 7.09 -12.02 5.86
N LEU A 66 7.93 -11.34 5.11
CA LEU A 66 7.84 -11.29 3.65
C LEU A 66 8.34 -12.59 3.03
N PHE A 67 8.00 -12.83 1.77
CA PHE A 67 8.62 -13.88 0.97
C PHE A 67 10.09 -13.53 0.66
N SER A 68 10.94 -14.55 0.48
CA SER A 68 12.33 -14.36 0.01
C SER A 68 12.41 -13.61 -1.30
N GLU A 69 11.49 -13.90 -2.22
CA GLU A 69 11.38 -13.24 -3.53
C GLU A 69 11.12 -11.73 -3.42
N SER A 70 10.50 -11.28 -2.31
CA SER A 70 10.30 -9.84 -2.07
C SER A 70 11.61 -9.15 -1.68
N TYR A 71 12.46 -9.80 -0.89
CA TYR A 71 13.79 -9.28 -0.57
C TYR A 71 14.71 -9.26 -1.80
N GLU A 72 14.68 -10.32 -2.59
CA GLU A 72 15.43 -10.39 -3.85
C GLU A 72 14.97 -9.30 -4.84
N LEU A 73 13.67 -9.02 -4.89
CA LEU A 73 13.14 -7.93 -5.72
C LEU A 73 13.62 -6.57 -5.23
N LEU A 74 13.60 -6.33 -3.92
CA LEU A 74 14.09 -5.08 -3.33
C LEU A 74 15.57 -4.85 -3.70
N GLU A 75 16.40 -5.89 -3.57
CA GLU A 75 17.80 -5.85 -3.96
C GLU A 75 17.96 -5.55 -5.45
N ARG A 76 17.28 -6.30 -6.32
CA ARG A 76 17.33 -6.08 -7.79
C ARG A 76 16.88 -4.68 -8.18
N THR A 77 15.85 -4.15 -7.51
CA THR A 77 15.33 -2.81 -7.77
C THR A 77 16.35 -1.75 -7.38
N THR A 78 16.91 -1.81 -6.18
CA THR A 78 17.91 -0.84 -5.71
C THR A 78 19.21 -0.91 -6.53
N ALA A 79 19.64 -2.12 -6.94
CA ALA A 79 20.80 -2.31 -7.80
C ALA A 79 20.61 -1.74 -9.21
N ARG A 80 19.40 -1.93 -9.80
CA ARG A 80 19.07 -1.43 -11.15
C ARG A 80 19.11 0.09 -11.23
N TYR A 81 18.44 0.77 -10.29
CA TYR A 81 18.30 2.23 -10.32
C TYR A 81 19.40 2.95 -9.57
N LYS A 82 20.22 2.24 -8.79
CA LYS A 82 21.27 2.80 -7.91
C LYS A 82 20.74 3.89 -6.98
N LYS A 83 19.49 3.72 -6.53
CA LYS A 83 18.76 4.64 -5.65
C LYS A 83 18.20 3.87 -4.46
N PRO A 84 18.22 4.46 -3.24
CA PRO A 84 17.75 3.78 -2.05
C PRO A 84 16.24 3.74 -1.97
N ILE A 85 15.70 2.62 -1.48
CA ILE A 85 14.34 2.48 -0.95
C ILE A 85 14.47 2.34 0.57
N ARG A 86 13.84 3.24 1.33
CA ARG A 86 13.90 3.18 2.79
C ARG A 86 13.03 2.04 3.32
N VAL A 87 13.59 1.22 4.21
CA VAL A 87 12.86 0.11 4.84
C VAL A 87 12.44 0.49 6.24
N TYR A 88 11.15 0.32 6.56
CA TYR A 88 10.62 0.49 7.91
C TYR A 88 10.22 -0.87 8.48
N PHE A 89 10.74 -1.18 9.66
CA PHE A 89 10.45 -2.39 10.42
C PHE A 89 9.45 -2.09 11.54
N PRO A 90 8.69 -3.08 12.04
CA PRO A 90 7.95 -2.92 13.28
C PRO A 90 8.90 -2.71 14.46
N GLU A 91 8.40 -2.11 15.54
CA GLU A 91 9.16 -2.03 16.79
C GLU A 91 9.37 -3.43 17.36
N ALA A 92 10.62 -3.75 17.73
CA ALA A 92 10.97 -5.08 18.23
C ALA A 92 10.17 -5.46 19.47
N SER A 93 10.03 -4.54 20.43
CA SER A 93 9.23 -4.74 21.66
C SER A 93 7.80 -5.12 21.40
N ASP A 94 7.12 -4.45 20.44
CA ASP A 94 5.73 -4.76 20.09
C ASP A 94 5.60 -6.18 19.51
N VAL A 95 6.57 -6.58 18.68
CA VAL A 95 6.59 -7.92 18.07
C VAL A 95 6.89 -8.99 19.10
N GLU A 96 7.85 -8.76 19.98
CA GLU A 96 8.24 -9.68 21.05
C GLU A 96 7.08 -9.93 22.02
N GLU A 97 6.41 -8.84 22.46
CA GLU A 97 5.22 -8.93 23.32
C GLU A 97 4.10 -9.72 22.65
N PHE A 98 3.74 -9.37 21.40
CA PHE A 98 2.67 -10.04 20.67
C PHE A 98 2.95 -11.53 20.47
N VAL A 99 4.17 -11.89 20.07
CA VAL A 99 4.55 -13.29 19.82
C VAL A 99 4.64 -14.09 21.13
N THR A 100 5.14 -13.47 22.20
CA THR A 100 5.26 -14.14 23.51
C THR A 100 3.89 -14.40 24.13
N THR A 101 2.97 -13.43 24.03
CA THR A 101 1.67 -13.52 24.70
C THR A 101 0.63 -14.29 23.90
N LYS A 102 0.63 -14.18 22.56
CA LYS A 102 -0.39 -14.77 21.70
C LYS A 102 0.12 -15.89 20.80
N GLY A 103 1.42 -16.00 20.63
CA GLY A 103 2.02 -17.00 19.76
C GLY A 103 2.35 -16.49 18.35
N VAL A 104 3.28 -17.18 17.72
CA VAL A 104 3.88 -16.83 16.42
C VAL A 104 2.85 -16.78 15.27
N ASN A 105 1.80 -17.59 15.33
CA ASN A 105 0.81 -17.78 14.27
C ASN A 105 -0.63 -17.48 14.73
N SER A 106 -0.81 -16.75 15.81
CA SER A 106 -2.12 -16.43 16.39
C SER A 106 -3.07 -15.68 15.42
N PHE A 107 -2.53 -15.06 14.37
CA PHE A 107 -3.33 -14.44 13.30
C PHE A 107 -4.19 -15.44 12.50
N TYR A 108 -3.98 -16.74 12.62
CA TYR A 108 -4.88 -17.77 12.07
C TYR A 108 -6.08 -18.05 12.98
N GLU A 109 -5.99 -17.71 14.27
CA GLU A 109 -6.98 -18.10 15.28
C GLU A 109 -8.20 -17.18 15.27
N SER A 110 -7.99 -15.89 14.99
CA SER A 110 -9.10 -14.90 14.89
C SER A 110 -8.77 -13.72 14.01
N VAL A 111 -9.82 -13.03 13.54
CA VAL A 111 -9.73 -11.78 12.77
C VAL A 111 -9.09 -10.68 13.61
N GLU A 112 -9.38 -10.64 14.92
CA GLU A 112 -8.83 -9.66 15.88
C GLU A 112 -7.32 -9.82 16.00
N ASN A 113 -6.83 -11.05 16.20
CA ASN A 113 -5.40 -11.33 16.27
C ASN A 113 -4.70 -11.00 14.93
N ARG A 114 -5.35 -11.29 13.80
CA ARG A 114 -4.82 -10.90 12.48
C ARG A 114 -4.75 -9.39 12.32
N LYS A 115 -5.80 -8.65 12.71
CA LYS A 115 -5.82 -7.18 12.68
C LYS A 115 -4.73 -6.59 13.59
N GLU A 116 -4.56 -7.13 14.79
CA GLU A 116 -3.51 -6.71 15.72
C GLU A 116 -2.10 -6.97 15.15
N CYS A 117 -1.86 -8.16 14.59
CA CYS A 117 -0.61 -8.46 13.88
C CYS A 117 -0.34 -7.45 12.75
N CYS A 118 -1.35 -7.13 11.94
CA CYS A 118 -1.24 -6.13 10.88
C CYS A 118 -0.99 -4.73 11.43
N ASN A 119 -1.64 -4.37 12.55
CA ASN A 119 -1.42 -3.07 13.18
C ASN A 119 0.03 -2.91 13.64
N ILE A 120 0.56 -3.89 14.37
CA ILE A 120 1.94 -3.89 14.87
C ILE A 120 2.94 -3.86 13.70
N ARG A 121 2.75 -4.75 12.70
CA ARG A 121 3.74 -4.98 11.66
C ARG A 121 3.63 -4.07 10.44
N LYS A 122 2.50 -3.36 10.28
CA LYS A 122 2.25 -2.51 9.10
C LYS A 122 1.76 -1.11 9.45
N VAL A 123 0.66 -0.98 10.23
CA VAL A 123 0.03 0.32 10.45
C VAL A 123 0.93 1.23 11.27
N LYS A 124 1.48 0.76 12.40
CA LYS A 124 2.43 1.54 13.21
C LYS A 124 3.67 1.97 12.41
N PRO A 125 4.37 1.08 11.67
CA PRO A 125 5.47 1.48 10.80
C PRO A 125 5.07 2.44 9.68
N LEU A 126 3.88 2.28 9.07
CA LEU A 126 3.35 3.21 8.07
C LEU A 126 3.19 4.62 8.66
N ASN A 127 2.52 4.73 9.81
CA ASN A 127 2.32 6.03 10.46
C ASN A 127 3.66 6.72 10.76
N ARG A 128 4.67 5.96 11.15
CA ARG A 128 6.04 6.45 11.35
C ARG A 128 6.69 6.93 10.05
N ALA A 129 6.46 6.19 8.94
CA ALA A 129 7.00 6.54 7.62
C ALA A 129 6.31 7.79 7.04
N LEU A 130 5.02 7.99 7.31
CA LEU A 130 4.24 9.13 6.85
C LEU A 130 4.46 10.41 7.68
N HIS A 131 5.16 10.31 8.82
CA HIS A 131 5.39 11.47 9.68
C HIS A 131 6.13 12.58 8.95
N GLY A 132 5.50 13.75 8.88
CA GLY A 132 6.04 14.94 8.22
C GLY A 132 5.87 14.95 6.69
N ALA A 133 5.18 13.98 6.10
CA ALA A 133 4.75 14.03 4.71
C ALA A 133 3.45 14.83 4.57
N ASP A 134 3.28 15.48 3.43
CA ASP A 134 2.04 16.15 3.03
C ASP A 134 1.27 15.35 1.97
N VAL A 135 1.98 14.45 1.25
CA VAL A 135 1.38 13.55 0.25
C VAL A 135 1.91 12.13 0.40
N TRP A 136 0.99 11.18 0.40
CA TRP A 136 1.23 9.74 0.38
C TRP A 136 0.76 9.13 -0.95
N ILE A 137 1.70 8.67 -1.78
CA ILE A 137 1.42 7.97 -3.04
C ILE A 137 1.23 6.47 -2.76
N THR A 138 0.24 5.86 -3.42
CA THR A 138 -0.02 4.41 -3.38
C THR A 138 -0.22 3.83 -4.78
N GLY A 139 0.05 2.52 -4.95
CA GLY A 139 -0.19 1.78 -6.19
C GLY A 139 -1.60 1.16 -6.27
N VAL A 140 -2.61 1.81 -5.71
CA VAL A 140 -3.99 1.31 -5.73
C VAL A 140 -4.59 1.47 -7.13
N ARG A 141 -5.32 0.42 -7.60
CA ARG A 141 -6.16 0.44 -8.80
C ARG A 141 -7.61 0.12 -8.44
N ALA A 142 -8.56 0.74 -9.13
CA ALA A 142 -9.99 0.53 -8.92
C ALA A 142 -10.42 -0.93 -9.18
N GLU A 143 -9.78 -1.60 -10.15
CA GLU A 143 -10.08 -2.99 -10.49
C GLU A 143 -9.73 -4.02 -9.41
N GLN A 144 -8.92 -3.66 -8.41
CA GLN A 144 -8.41 -4.63 -7.44
C GLN A 144 -9.48 -5.14 -6.45
N THR A 145 -10.47 -4.32 -6.12
CA THR A 145 -11.62 -4.67 -5.26
C THR A 145 -12.79 -3.73 -5.51
N ASP A 146 -14.01 -4.16 -5.17
CA ASP A 146 -15.19 -3.30 -5.29
C ASP A 146 -15.10 -2.05 -4.39
N SER A 147 -14.52 -2.18 -3.20
CA SER A 147 -14.31 -1.04 -2.29
C SER A 147 -13.37 0.04 -2.84
N ARG A 148 -12.54 -0.30 -3.84
CA ARG A 148 -11.59 0.64 -4.44
C ARG A 148 -12.16 1.41 -5.64
N LYS A 149 -13.31 0.97 -6.17
CA LYS A 149 -13.98 1.65 -7.28
C LYS A 149 -14.47 3.06 -6.92
N GLU A 150 -14.73 3.30 -5.62
CA GLU A 150 -15.17 4.59 -5.10
C GLU A 150 -14.03 5.51 -4.65
N MET A 151 -12.79 5.03 -4.71
CA MET A 151 -11.62 5.85 -4.36
C MET A 151 -11.39 6.94 -5.39
N GLN A 152 -10.76 8.03 -4.97
CA GLN A 152 -10.39 9.15 -5.83
C GLN A 152 -8.91 9.05 -6.22
N VAL A 153 -8.55 9.66 -7.35
CA VAL A 153 -7.15 9.79 -7.78
C VAL A 153 -6.34 10.54 -6.72
N ILE A 154 -6.92 11.61 -6.18
CA ILE A 154 -6.34 12.35 -5.07
C ILE A 154 -7.42 12.67 -4.03
N GLU A 155 -7.17 12.33 -2.77
CA GLU A 155 -8.11 12.53 -1.66
C GLU A 155 -7.39 13.08 -0.42
N TRP A 156 -8.07 13.94 0.34
CA TRP A 156 -7.56 14.43 1.62
C TRP A 156 -7.95 13.45 2.73
N LEU A 157 -6.96 12.97 3.46
CA LEU A 157 -7.16 12.12 4.64
C LEU A 157 -7.17 12.99 5.91
N GLU A 158 -8.35 13.19 6.49
CA GLU A 158 -8.51 14.06 7.66
C GLU A 158 -7.80 13.50 8.91
N ASP A 159 -7.82 12.17 9.09
CA ASP A 159 -7.15 11.48 10.19
C ASP A 159 -5.62 11.59 10.16
N LYS A 160 -5.05 11.70 8.96
CA LYS A 160 -3.59 11.78 8.74
C LYS A 160 -3.11 13.18 8.39
N GLN A 161 -4.02 14.12 8.11
CA GLN A 161 -3.71 15.50 7.69
C GLN A 161 -2.75 15.56 6.49
N LEU A 162 -2.96 14.68 5.49
CA LEU A 162 -2.20 14.62 4.24
C LEU A 162 -3.09 14.23 3.07
N TYR A 163 -2.62 14.44 1.85
CA TYR A 163 -3.24 13.92 0.64
C TYR A 163 -2.79 12.49 0.38
N LYS A 164 -3.74 11.63 -0.01
CA LYS A 164 -3.43 10.33 -0.60
C LYS A 164 -3.60 10.46 -2.10
N PHE A 165 -2.57 10.10 -2.85
CA PHE A 165 -2.53 10.15 -4.30
C PHE A 165 -2.39 8.74 -4.88
N ASN A 166 -3.35 8.36 -5.73
CA ASN A 166 -3.47 7.06 -6.37
C ASN A 166 -3.29 7.23 -7.89
N PRO A 167 -2.06 7.47 -8.39
CA PRO A 167 -1.84 7.86 -9.80
C PRO A 167 -2.21 6.77 -10.80
N MET A 168 -2.34 5.52 -10.36
CA MET A 168 -2.70 4.37 -11.19
C MET A 168 -4.14 3.91 -10.98
N LEU A 169 -5.01 4.73 -10.35
CA LEU A 169 -6.36 4.31 -9.96
C LEU A 169 -7.15 3.73 -11.14
N HIS A 170 -7.05 4.32 -12.31
CA HIS A 170 -7.79 3.94 -13.51
C HIS A 170 -7.01 3.01 -14.46
N TRP A 171 -5.79 2.60 -14.10
CA TRP A 171 -5.03 1.64 -14.89
C TRP A 171 -5.66 0.25 -14.82
N THR A 172 -5.70 -0.44 -15.95
CA THR A 172 -6.03 -1.86 -16.01
C THR A 172 -4.83 -2.73 -15.62
N TYR A 173 -5.11 -3.96 -15.24
CA TYR A 173 -4.02 -4.92 -14.98
C TYR A 173 -3.16 -5.20 -16.22
N ALA A 174 -3.79 -5.19 -17.41
CA ALA A 174 -3.08 -5.37 -18.67
C ALA A 174 -2.05 -4.24 -18.90
N GLU A 175 -2.43 -2.98 -18.70
CA GLU A 175 -1.51 -1.83 -18.83
C GLU A 175 -0.32 -1.92 -17.87
N VAL A 176 -0.54 -2.38 -16.63
CA VAL A 176 0.54 -2.63 -15.68
C VAL A 176 1.52 -3.66 -16.21
N VAL A 177 1.02 -4.81 -16.66
CA VAL A 177 1.84 -5.91 -17.18
C VAL A 177 2.59 -5.51 -18.45
N ASP A 178 1.93 -4.77 -19.34
CA ASP A 178 2.53 -4.29 -20.57
C ASP A 178 3.66 -3.29 -20.29
N TYR A 179 3.46 -2.37 -19.37
CA TYR A 179 4.52 -1.45 -18.93
C TYR A 179 5.74 -2.20 -18.36
N LEU A 180 5.50 -3.16 -17.46
CA LEU A 180 6.59 -3.95 -16.86
C LEU A 180 7.41 -4.68 -17.92
N LYS A 181 6.77 -5.23 -18.95
CA LYS A 181 7.42 -5.93 -20.08
C LYS A 181 8.16 -4.97 -21.00
N GLU A 182 7.49 -3.89 -21.42
CA GLU A 182 8.05 -2.90 -22.36
C GLU A 182 9.33 -2.26 -21.80
N PHE A 183 9.30 -1.89 -20.50
CA PHE A 183 10.44 -1.21 -19.87
C PHE A 183 11.37 -2.17 -19.10
N TYR A 184 11.13 -3.49 -19.18
CA TYR A 184 11.91 -4.51 -18.46
C TYR A 184 12.03 -4.24 -16.96
N VAL A 185 10.95 -3.74 -16.35
CA VAL A 185 10.92 -3.39 -14.92
C VAL A 185 10.99 -4.68 -14.09
N PRO A 186 11.86 -4.76 -13.07
CA PRO A 186 11.89 -5.93 -12.19
C PRO A 186 10.55 -6.08 -11.43
N TYR A 187 10.01 -7.29 -11.37
CA TYR A 187 8.84 -7.62 -10.57
C TYR A 187 9.04 -8.95 -9.83
N ASN A 188 8.13 -9.24 -8.89
CA ASN A 188 8.21 -10.45 -8.07
C ASN A 188 7.83 -11.69 -8.89
N PRO A 189 8.71 -12.70 -9.01
CA PRO A 189 8.45 -13.90 -9.80
C PRO A 189 7.29 -14.76 -9.27
N LEU A 190 6.81 -14.51 -8.06
CA LEU A 190 5.62 -15.16 -7.54
C LEU A 190 4.36 -14.83 -8.35
N HIS A 191 4.31 -13.68 -9.02
CA HIS A 191 3.21 -13.35 -9.93
C HIS A 191 3.06 -14.38 -11.05
N ASP A 192 4.18 -14.90 -11.58
CA ASP A 192 4.18 -15.94 -12.61
C ASP A 192 3.72 -17.31 -12.08
N LYS A 193 3.64 -17.45 -10.76
CA LYS A 193 3.21 -18.67 -10.04
C LYS A 193 1.79 -18.54 -9.46
N GLY A 194 0.99 -17.59 -9.96
CA GLY A 194 -0.40 -17.39 -9.54
C GLY A 194 -0.60 -16.56 -8.26
N PHE A 195 0.45 -15.92 -7.73
CA PHE A 195 0.29 -14.98 -6.60
C PHE A 195 -0.09 -13.60 -7.12
N ILE A 196 -1.37 -13.38 -7.41
CA ILE A 196 -1.84 -12.10 -7.98
C ILE A 196 -1.73 -10.96 -6.96
N SER A 197 -2.03 -11.22 -5.69
CA SER A 197 -1.92 -10.24 -4.60
C SER A 197 -0.96 -10.75 -3.53
N ILE A 198 0.23 -10.15 -3.43
CA ILE A 198 1.27 -10.57 -2.51
C ILE A 198 1.23 -9.72 -1.22
N GLY A 199 1.39 -10.39 -0.08
CA GLY A 199 1.59 -9.77 1.24
C GLY A 199 2.59 -10.56 2.07
N CYS A 200 2.35 -10.68 3.40
CA CYS A 200 3.16 -11.56 4.24
C CYS A 200 3.03 -13.02 3.77
N ALA A 201 4.13 -13.77 3.76
CA ALA A 201 4.17 -15.17 3.32
C ALA A 201 3.11 -16.05 3.99
N PRO A 202 2.93 -16.03 5.34
CA PRO A 202 1.90 -16.84 5.97
C PRO A 202 0.46 -16.39 5.70
N CYS A 203 0.26 -15.19 5.11
CA CYS A 203 -1.06 -14.63 4.82
C CYS A 203 -1.38 -14.61 3.31
N THR A 204 -0.61 -15.32 2.50
CA THR A 204 -0.75 -15.28 1.05
C THR A 204 -0.52 -16.66 0.44
N ARG A 205 -1.45 -17.09 -0.44
CA ARG A 205 -1.27 -18.26 -1.31
C ARG A 205 -1.46 -17.87 -2.77
N ALA A 206 -1.04 -18.71 -3.68
CA ALA A 206 -1.43 -18.63 -5.07
C ALA A 206 -2.97 -18.77 -5.20
N VAL A 207 -3.55 -18.20 -6.24
CA VAL A 207 -4.94 -18.35 -6.62
C VAL A 207 -5.05 -19.33 -7.78
N GLU A 208 -6.15 -20.12 -7.77
CA GLU A 208 -6.45 -21.01 -8.87
C GLU A 208 -7.08 -20.25 -10.06
N PRO A 209 -6.97 -20.76 -11.28
CA PRO A 209 -7.63 -20.15 -12.43
C PRO A 209 -9.15 -19.97 -12.21
N GLY A 210 -9.63 -18.72 -12.32
CA GLY A 210 -11.03 -18.37 -12.11
C GLY A 210 -11.40 -17.95 -10.68
N GLU A 211 -10.48 -18.07 -9.70
CA GLU A 211 -10.69 -17.48 -8.39
C GLU A 211 -10.57 -15.94 -8.43
N ASP A 212 -11.21 -15.29 -7.46
CA ASP A 212 -11.01 -13.86 -7.23
C ASP A 212 -9.51 -13.54 -7.02
N PRO A 213 -8.95 -12.48 -7.63
CA PRO A 213 -7.54 -12.11 -7.51
C PRO A 213 -7.01 -11.99 -6.07
N ARG A 214 -7.90 -11.73 -5.11
CA ARG A 214 -7.57 -11.63 -3.69
C ARG A 214 -7.98 -12.86 -2.88
N ALA A 215 -8.51 -13.92 -3.51
CA ALA A 215 -8.85 -15.18 -2.81
C ALA A 215 -7.67 -15.77 -2.04
N GLY A 216 -6.44 -15.57 -2.54
CA GLY A 216 -5.21 -15.98 -1.88
C GLY A 216 -4.84 -15.20 -0.60
N ARG A 217 -5.50 -14.06 -0.30
CA ARG A 217 -5.23 -13.26 0.90
C ARG A 217 -6.12 -13.73 2.05
N TRP A 218 -5.52 -14.01 3.22
CA TRP A 218 -6.25 -14.49 4.40
C TRP A 218 -7.29 -15.54 4.02
N TRP A 219 -6.89 -16.55 3.25
CA TRP A 219 -7.78 -17.55 2.63
C TRP A 219 -8.63 -18.34 3.63
N TRP A 220 -8.26 -18.30 4.91
CA TRP A 220 -8.98 -18.94 6.02
C TRP A 220 -10.13 -18.07 6.58
N GLU A 221 -10.23 -16.80 6.18
CA GLU A 221 -11.30 -15.89 6.61
C GLU A 221 -12.43 -15.84 5.58
N THR A 222 -13.67 -15.73 6.10
CA THR A 222 -14.88 -15.55 5.29
C THR A 222 -15.31 -14.09 5.14
N SER A 223 -14.70 -13.16 5.89
CA SER A 223 -14.99 -11.72 5.91
C SER A 223 -14.36 -10.97 4.74
N GLN A 224 -14.74 -9.70 4.56
CA GLN A 224 -14.13 -8.80 3.59
C GLN A 224 -12.60 -8.73 3.78
N LYS A 225 -11.88 -9.04 2.69
CA LYS A 225 -10.42 -9.23 2.69
C LYS A 225 -9.68 -7.94 2.35
N GLU A 226 -9.87 -6.87 3.17
CA GLU A 226 -9.07 -5.63 3.04
C GLU A 226 -8.01 -5.49 4.13
N CYS A 227 -6.86 -4.95 3.72
CA CYS A 227 -5.80 -4.59 4.65
C CYS A 227 -6.15 -3.25 5.33
N GLY A 228 -5.96 -3.17 6.65
CA GLY A 228 -6.22 -1.94 7.42
C GLY A 228 -5.45 -0.70 6.97
N LEU A 229 -4.49 -0.82 6.03
CA LEU A 229 -3.76 0.31 5.46
C LEU A 229 -4.64 1.23 4.59
N HIS A 230 -5.70 0.69 3.98
CA HIS A 230 -6.57 1.40 3.03
C HIS A 230 -8.02 1.55 3.52
N MET A 231 -8.32 1.08 4.74
CA MET A 231 -9.63 1.27 5.34
C MET A 231 -9.71 2.69 5.89
N GLN A 232 -10.73 3.47 5.48
CA GLN A 232 -11.14 4.65 6.22
C GLN A 232 -11.75 4.16 7.55
N GLU A 233 -11.34 4.73 8.67
CA GLU A 233 -12.07 4.53 9.92
C GLU A 233 -13.45 5.14 9.75
N VAL A 234 -14.48 4.28 9.62
CA VAL A 234 -15.85 4.72 9.74
C VAL A 234 -16.03 5.12 11.20
N THR A 235 -16.01 6.42 11.47
CA THR A 235 -16.41 6.97 12.76
C THR A 235 -17.86 6.59 12.99
N GLN A 236 -18.10 5.57 13.82
CA GLN A 236 -19.45 5.33 14.33
C GLN A 236 -19.87 6.54 15.17
N PRO A 237 -21.07 7.11 14.98
CA PRO A 237 -21.58 8.13 15.88
C PRO A 237 -21.70 7.52 17.27
N ASN A 238 -21.14 8.20 18.26
CA ASN A 238 -21.26 7.85 19.67
C ASN A 238 -22.74 7.92 20.10
N ASP A 239 -23.41 6.78 20.15
CA ASP A 239 -24.65 6.63 20.89
C ASP A 239 -24.37 6.51 22.41
N PHE A 240 -23.94 7.61 23.01
CA PHE A 240 -24.03 7.79 24.43
C PHE A 240 -25.38 8.48 24.78
N ASN A 241 -26.44 7.71 24.73
CA ASN A 241 -27.66 8.06 25.48
C ASN A 241 -27.85 7.00 26.56
N ALA A 242 -27.14 7.15 27.67
CA ALA A 242 -27.50 6.51 28.92
C ALA A 242 -28.54 7.38 29.62
N ASN A 243 -29.80 7.02 29.52
CA ASN A 243 -30.85 7.51 30.43
C ASN A 243 -30.61 6.90 31.81
N PRO A 244 -30.61 7.68 32.88
CA PRO A 244 -30.68 7.16 34.22
C PRO A 244 -32.13 6.76 34.52
N VAL A 245 -32.34 5.49 34.81
CA VAL A 245 -33.62 5.02 35.40
C VAL A 245 -33.48 5.03 36.89
N ASN A 246 -34.45 5.64 37.53
CA ASN A 246 -34.72 5.79 38.98
C ASN A 246 -34.47 4.56 39.85
#